data_458fe7fc4115c0dd7c6f33b2da28fd5f
#
_entry.id   458fe7fc4115c0dd7c6f33b2da28fd5f
#
_cell.length_a   1.000
_cell.length_b   1.000
_cell.length_c   1.000
_cell.angle_alpha   90.00
_cell.angle_beta   90.00
_cell.angle_gamma   90.00
#
_symmetry.space_group_name_H-M   'P 1'
#
loop_
_entity.id
_entity.type
_entity.pdbx_description
1 polymer ?
#
loop_
_entity_poly.entity_id
_entity_poly.type
_entity_poly.pdbx_seq_one_letter_code
_entity_poly.pdbx_strand_id
1 'polypeptide(L)'
;MQTRSAKFDFNIEITLTDSKNSQISQTSSYSTHILNLIEIKIFMKCALIICPYLTNGGYPPLGVAYLNSVLKSNKYDVDVFDFQFLFQYENHKLYNLLKKLVNIASGETQVTFITNPEFVAYSLFSAEYPDFDWQITENEEYRDECIYLHSELKSYVNRYAKMVLKENPDIVFFSTYISNILFSLMLAKELKRRHPEIPVIFGGPGSALKETAEFILSLKFVNGVIIGEGEETVIELLTEFKKTKKVNPKIMGLATLSGRQLKYKSRPLIKNLDGIPYPDFDGFPLKNFTLKYYQKNWKYELRSLFFDRFLLPVQSSRGCIMRCKFCSESAFWHSFRTRNVKSLANEIEFQVGKYDINNISFNSSLLNSDKKWYENFLDSLEKQRVNIKWWSYLRPSEDLSKDVVKKMVSSGCEFVSIGVESFSQKVLNKMGKETRAKKIFEILKCLNDAKIYVDITLLTGFPVKSDEIEENLRFLKKWKRYIENKKNYVFINAWGLLRLEPQSRIFHNYEGFGIKIHRNPIRIPKEMSFLGLSLSKISLTWETPYETLEEKYQKRDTMINYIKNDLPQCLLHHRFGVKRFREVVGME
;
A
#
# COMPACT_ATOMS: atom_id res chain seq x y z
N MET A 1 -25.39 37.16 -17.08
CA MET A 1 -24.75 36.33 -18.13
C MET A 1 -25.09 34.87 -17.87
N GLN A 2 -25.95 34.28 -18.68
CA GLN A 2 -26.23 32.84 -18.61
C GLN A 2 -25.29 32.12 -19.58
N THR A 3 -24.37 31.29 -19.03
CA THR A 3 -23.54 30.39 -19.82
C THR A 3 -24.33 29.11 -20.12
N ARG A 4 -24.55 28.79 -21.37
CA ARG A 4 -25.04 27.48 -21.81
C ARG A 4 -23.85 26.63 -22.15
N SER A 5 -23.65 25.51 -21.47
CA SER A 5 -22.67 24.47 -21.82
C SER A 5 -23.38 23.36 -22.59
N ALA A 6 -22.83 22.96 -23.71
CA ALA A 6 -23.22 21.75 -24.43
C ALA A 6 -22.04 20.76 -24.35
N LYS A 7 -22.31 19.53 -23.89
CA LYS A 7 -21.32 18.42 -23.90
C LYS A 7 -21.51 17.65 -25.23
N PHE A 8 -20.45 17.54 -25.97
CA PHE A 8 -20.36 16.63 -27.11
C PHE A 8 -19.45 15.45 -26.73
N ASP A 9 -19.66 14.27 -27.35
CA ASP A 9 -18.98 13.00 -27.06
C ASP A 9 -17.44 12.99 -27.29
N PHE A 10 -16.81 14.13 -27.37
CA PHE A 10 -15.37 14.30 -27.53
C PHE A 10 -14.82 15.27 -26.47
N ASN A 11 -14.82 15.01 -25.23
CA ASN A 11 -14.14 15.79 -24.17
C ASN A 11 -13.83 17.27 -24.52
N ILE A 12 -14.77 17.95 -25.17
CA ILE A 12 -14.65 19.32 -25.65
C ILE A 12 -15.68 20.14 -24.90
N GLU A 13 -15.26 21.07 -24.08
CA GLU A 13 -16.12 22.04 -23.43
C GLU A 13 -16.13 23.33 -24.27
N ILE A 14 -17.28 23.66 -24.88
CA ILE A 14 -17.45 24.85 -25.67
C ILE A 14 -18.08 25.93 -24.79
N THR A 15 -17.32 26.97 -24.47
CA THR A 15 -17.83 28.13 -23.74
C THR A 15 -18.13 29.25 -24.75
N LEU A 16 -19.41 29.59 -24.92
CA LEU A 16 -19.85 30.73 -25.70
C LEU A 16 -19.92 31.96 -24.79
N THR A 17 -19.12 32.97 -25.06
CA THR A 17 -19.26 34.28 -24.41
C THR A 17 -20.14 35.19 -25.25
N ASP A 18 -21.34 35.49 -24.76
CA ASP A 18 -22.26 36.45 -25.38
C ASP A 18 -21.77 37.87 -25.11
N SER A 19 -21.24 38.53 -26.14
CA SER A 19 -21.05 39.99 -26.14
C SER A 19 -22.28 40.66 -26.72
N LYS A 20 -23.14 41.22 -25.87
CA LYS A 20 -24.20 42.13 -26.32
C LYS A 20 -23.57 43.44 -26.81
N ASN A 21 -23.70 43.70 -28.04
CA ASN A 21 -23.86 44.93 -28.78
C ASN A 21 -23.03 44.95 -30.05
N SER A 22 -23.70 44.69 -31.17
CA SER A 22 -23.58 45.50 -32.40
C SER A 22 -24.48 44.90 -33.49
N GLN A 23 -25.31 45.74 -34.09
CA GLN A 23 -26.03 45.48 -35.34
C GLN A 23 -25.00 45.21 -36.43
N ILE A 24 -25.06 44.08 -37.09
CA ILE A 24 -24.27 43.80 -38.28
C ILE A 24 -25.16 43.12 -39.34
N SER A 25 -25.34 43.85 -40.43
CA SER A 25 -25.78 43.32 -41.70
C SER A 25 -24.60 42.67 -42.42
N GLN A 26 -24.72 41.45 -42.80
CA GLN A 26 -24.10 40.71 -43.90
C GLN A 26 -23.69 39.28 -43.56
N THR A 27 -24.17 38.35 -44.36
CA THR A 27 -24.25 36.91 -44.08
C THR A 27 -23.04 36.05 -44.50
N SER A 28 -21.87 36.61 -44.80
CA SER A 28 -20.70 35.80 -45.22
C SER A 28 -19.49 35.76 -44.26
N SER A 29 -19.54 36.50 -43.17
CA SER A 29 -18.43 36.54 -42.21
C SER A 29 -18.69 35.74 -40.90
N TYR A 30 -19.86 35.12 -40.76
CA TYR A 30 -20.27 34.44 -39.53
C TYR A 30 -19.48 33.18 -39.21
N SER A 31 -19.01 32.43 -40.22
CA SER A 31 -18.29 31.18 -39.98
C SER A 31 -16.88 31.38 -39.43
N THR A 32 -16.19 32.46 -39.84
CA THR A 32 -14.81 32.75 -39.37
C THR A 32 -14.78 33.43 -38.00
N HIS A 33 -15.82 34.23 -37.68
CA HIS A 33 -15.92 34.87 -36.36
C HIS A 33 -16.38 33.91 -35.25
N ILE A 34 -17.26 32.95 -35.57
CA ILE A 34 -17.67 31.92 -34.59
C ILE A 34 -16.51 30.99 -34.28
N LEU A 35 -15.65 30.65 -35.23
CA LEU A 35 -14.45 29.84 -34.98
C LEU A 35 -13.42 30.54 -34.09
N ASN A 36 -13.38 31.87 -34.06
CA ASN A 36 -12.48 32.63 -33.19
C ASN A 36 -13.03 32.83 -31.76
N LEU A 37 -14.30 32.51 -31.49
CA LEU A 37 -14.92 32.58 -30.15
C LEU A 37 -15.04 31.23 -29.47
N ILE A 38 -14.67 30.14 -30.17
CA ILE A 38 -14.66 28.79 -29.59
C ILE A 38 -13.26 28.50 -29.07
N GLU A 39 -13.02 28.75 -27.83
CA GLU A 39 -11.83 28.26 -27.14
C GLU A 39 -12.03 26.75 -26.85
N ILE A 40 -11.57 25.91 -27.80
CA ILE A 40 -11.58 24.46 -27.59
C ILE A 40 -10.52 24.14 -26.54
N LYS A 41 -10.94 23.99 -25.32
CA LYS A 41 -10.08 23.56 -24.20
C LYS A 41 -9.91 22.05 -24.26
N ILE A 42 -8.90 21.59 -24.99
CA ILE A 42 -8.51 20.18 -24.97
C ILE A 42 -7.80 19.92 -23.66
N PHE A 43 -8.49 19.27 -22.73
CA PHE A 43 -7.88 18.79 -21.50
C PHE A 43 -7.10 17.51 -21.82
N MET A 44 -5.84 17.45 -21.36
CA MET A 44 -5.06 16.23 -21.44
C MET A 44 -5.64 15.19 -20.49
N LYS A 45 -5.93 14.00 -21.01
CA LYS A 45 -6.58 12.93 -20.28
C LYS A 45 -5.56 11.95 -19.71
N CYS A 46 -5.65 11.66 -18.43
CA CYS A 46 -4.77 10.79 -17.68
C CYS A 46 -5.54 9.57 -17.16
N ALA A 47 -4.97 8.38 -17.29
CA ALA A 47 -5.50 7.20 -16.62
C ALA A 47 -4.63 6.82 -15.42
N LEU A 48 -5.23 6.76 -14.23
CA LEU A 48 -4.60 6.22 -13.02
C LEU A 48 -5.04 4.77 -12.84
N ILE A 49 -4.11 3.84 -12.89
CA ILE A 49 -4.39 2.40 -12.91
C ILE A 49 -3.88 1.73 -11.64
N ILE A 50 -4.77 0.98 -11.00
CA ILE A 50 -4.49 0.13 -9.85
C ILE A 50 -4.77 -1.30 -10.26
N CYS A 51 -3.74 -2.11 -10.40
CA CYS A 51 -3.87 -3.53 -10.71
C CYS A 51 -4.17 -4.35 -9.46
N PRO A 52 -4.75 -5.56 -9.60
CA PRO A 52 -5.00 -6.46 -8.50
C PRO A 52 -3.75 -6.67 -7.64
N TYR A 53 -3.85 -6.43 -6.34
CA TYR A 53 -2.78 -6.71 -5.39
C TYR A 53 -3.29 -7.53 -4.21
N LEU A 54 -2.37 -8.20 -3.54
CA LEU A 54 -2.68 -9.32 -2.65
C LEU A 54 -2.64 -8.95 -1.18
N THR A 55 -2.57 -7.65 -0.89
CA THR A 55 -2.69 -7.18 0.48
C THR A 55 -4.15 -7.04 0.86
N ASN A 56 -4.43 -7.35 2.10
CA ASN A 56 -5.76 -7.33 2.70
C ASN A 56 -6.31 -5.89 2.89
N GLY A 57 -6.12 -5.00 1.94
CA GLY A 57 -6.56 -3.62 2.06
C GLY A 57 -8.01 -3.43 1.61
N GLY A 58 -8.93 -3.33 2.54
CA GLY A 58 -10.34 -3.01 2.27
C GLY A 58 -10.58 -1.52 2.02
N TYR A 59 -9.61 -0.78 1.48
CA TYR A 59 -9.73 0.66 1.22
C TYR A 59 -8.96 1.08 -0.04
N PRO A 60 -9.40 2.18 -0.69
CA PRO A 60 -8.73 2.66 -1.90
C PRO A 60 -7.30 3.10 -1.60
N PRO A 61 -6.37 2.91 -2.53
CA PRO A 61 -5.00 3.39 -2.40
C PRO A 61 -4.94 4.90 -2.25
N LEU A 62 -4.60 5.38 -1.05
CA LEU A 62 -4.57 6.80 -0.71
C LEU A 62 -3.64 7.60 -1.62
N GLY A 63 -2.50 7.03 -2.03
CA GLY A 63 -1.58 7.69 -2.95
C GLY A 63 -2.21 8.01 -4.31
N VAL A 64 -3.08 7.13 -4.83
CA VAL A 64 -3.81 7.39 -6.07
C VAL A 64 -4.88 8.46 -5.88
N ALA A 65 -5.57 8.47 -4.73
CA ALA A 65 -6.54 9.51 -4.41
C ALA A 65 -5.90 10.90 -4.30
N TYR A 66 -4.68 11.02 -3.75
CA TYR A 66 -3.90 12.26 -3.77
C TYR A 66 -3.51 12.66 -5.20
N LEU A 67 -3.02 11.73 -6.02
CA LEU A 67 -2.69 12.03 -7.42
C LEU A 67 -3.92 12.46 -8.20
N ASN A 68 -5.07 11.81 -8.00
CA ASN A 68 -6.34 12.19 -8.62
C ASN A 68 -6.70 13.66 -8.27
N SER A 69 -6.62 14.01 -6.99
CA SER A 69 -6.90 15.37 -6.53
C SER A 69 -5.92 16.40 -7.10
N VAL A 70 -4.62 16.11 -7.05
CA VAL A 70 -3.56 17.00 -7.56
C VAL A 70 -3.73 17.23 -9.06
N LEU A 71 -4.00 16.18 -9.83
CA LEU A 71 -4.22 16.29 -11.28
C LEU A 71 -5.46 17.11 -11.61
N LYS A 72 -6.60 16.82 -10.98
CA LYS A 72 -7.84 17.58 -11.17
C LYS A 72 -7.70 19.05 -10.78
N SER A 73 -7.00 19.34 -9.67
CA SER A 73 -6.71 20.71 -9.23
C SER A 73 -5.87 21.49 -10.25
N ASN A 74 -5.07 20.79 -11.06
CA ASN A 74 -4.28 21.35 -12.16
C ASN A 74 -4.97 21.24 -13.52
N LYS A 75 -6.28 21.00 -13.54
CA LYS A 75 -7.13 20.97 -14.75
C LYS A 75 -6.75 19.88 -15.75
N TYR A 76 -6.33 18.73 -15.28
CA TYR A 76 -6.23 17.51 -16.08
C TYR A 76 -7.53 16.72 -15.97
N ASP A 77 -7.93 16.06 -17.05
CA ASP A 77 -9.02 15.08 -17.05
C ASP A 77 -8.46 13.73 -16.55
N VAL A 78 -9.12 13.09 -15.58
CA VAL A 78 -8.56 11.92 -14.90
C VAL A 78 -9.59 10.83 -14.75
N ASP A 79 -9.27 9.67 -15.32
CA ASP A 79 -9.97 8.43 -15.03
C ASP A 79 -9.19 7.56 -14.05
N VAL A 80 -9.89 7.03 -13.06
CA VAL A 80 -9.33 6.07 -12.08
C VAL A 80 -9.86 4.68 -12.40
N PHE A 81 -8.95 3.73 -12.65
CA PHE A 81 -9.26 2.33 -12.89
C PHE A 81 -8.81 1.48 -11.70
N ASP A 82 -9.73 1.17 -10.81
CA ASP A 82 -9.49 0.24 -9.69
C ASP A 82 -9.80 -1.19 -10.11
N PHE A 83 -8.84 -1.81 -10.82
CA PHE A 83 -8.94 -3.21 -11.22
C PHE A 83 -8.73 -4.19 -10.07
N GLN A 84 -8.17 -3.75 -8.95
CA GLN A 84 -8.06 -4.57 -7.75
C GLN A 84 -9.45 -4.99 -7.27
N PHE A 85 -10.31 -4.01 -7.08
CA PHE A 85 -11.68 -4.27 -6.63
C PHE A 85 -12.45 -5.11 -7.64
N LEU A 86 -12.38 -4.70 -8.91
CA LEU A 86 -13.10 -5.37 -9.99
C LEU A 86 -12.69 -6.84 -10.13
N PHE A 87 -11.40 -7.14 -10.10
CA PHE A 87 -10.88 -8.50 -10.20
C PHE A 87 -11.31 -9.40 -9.03
N GLN A 88 -11.27 -8.88 -7.81
CA GLN A 88 -11.73 -9.59 -6.63
C GLN A 88 -13.23 -9.90 -6.69
N TYR A 89 -14.00 -8.93 -7.18
CA TYR A 89 -15.45 -9.08 -7.32
C TYR A 89 -15.82 -10.14 -8.37
N GLU A 90 -15.12 -10.15 -9.50
CA GLU A 90 -15.45 -11.01 -10.63
C GLU A 90 -14.97 -12.45 -10.47
N ASN A 91 -13.78 -12.67 -9.90
CA ASN A 91 -13.21 -14.00 -9.77
C ASN A 91 -12.43 -14.22 -8.46
N HIS A 92 -13.17 -14.45 -7.41
CA HIS A 92 -12.60 -14.71 -6.09
C HIS A 92 -11.70 -15.96 -6.03
N LYS A 93 -11.99 -17.00 -6.82
CA LYS A 93 -11.14 -18.21 -6.88
C LYS A 93 -9.76 -17.89 -7.45
N LEU A 94 -9.73 -17.20 -8.59
CA LEU A 94 -8.48 -16.79 -9.24
C LEU A 94 -7.67 -15.82 -8.36
N TYR A 95 -8.36 -14.89 -7.70
CA TYR A 95 -7.75 -14.00 -6.73
C TYR A 95 -7.08 -14.77 -5.57
N ASN A 96 -7.77 -15.75 -5.01
CA ASN A 96 -7.21 -16.58 -3.93
C ASN A 96 -6.04 -17.44 -4.40
N LEU A 97 -6.08 -17.96 -5.63
CA LEU A 97 -4.98 -18.70 -6.22
C LEU A 97 -3.75 -17.78 -6.40
N LEU A 98 -3.94 -16.59 -6.97
CA LEU A 98 -2.88 -15.59 -7.09
C LEU A 98 -2.29 -15.24 -5.71
N LYS A 99 -3.15 -15.05 -4.70
CA LYS A 99 -2.74 -14.80 -3.31
C LYS A 99 -1.95 -15.98 -2.72
N LYS A 100 -2.39 -17.22 -2.95
CA LYS A 100 -1.69 -18.43 -2.50
C LYS A 100 -0.27 -18.45 -3.07
N LEU A 101 -0.12 -18.30 -4.39
CA LEU A 101 1.18 -18.36 -5.07
C LEU A 101 2.13 -17.24 -4.62
N VAL A 102 1.64 -16.02 -4.45
CA VAL A 102 2.47 -14.91 -3.93
C VAL A 102 2.84 -15.13 -2.46
N ASN A 103 1.95 -15.69 -1.64
CA ASN A 103 2.26 -16.01 -0.25
C ASN A 103 3.27 -17.15 -0.13
N ILE A 104 3.21 -18.17 -0.99
CA ILE A 104 4.20 -19.24 -1.07
C ILE A 104 5.57 -18.64 -1.45
N ALA A 105 5.62 -17.87 -2.51
CA ALA A 105 6.84 -17.17 -2.92
C ALA A 105 7.41 -16.25 -1.82
N SER A 106 6.56 -15.73 -0.92
CA SER A 106 6.97 -14.84 0.18
C SER A 106 7.24 -15.52 1.51
N GLY A 107 6.73 -16.73 1.73
CA GLY A 107 6.66 -17.34 3.06
C GLY A 107 7.62 -18.50 3.31
N GLU A 108 7.94 -19.30 2.29
CA GLU A 108 8.76 -20.51 2.45
C GLU A 108 10.25 -20.25 2.30
N THR A 109 10.61 -19.17 1.64
CA THR A 109 12.00 -18.74 1.54
C THR A 109 12.20 -17.49 2.35
N GLN A 110 13.27 -17.37 3.13
CA GLN A 110 13.71 -16.10 3.75
C GLN A 110 14.12 -15.07 2.69
N VAL A 111 13.40 -15.07 1.58
CA VAL A 111 13.69 -14.26 0.42
C VAL A 111 13.30 -12.83 0.74
N THR A 112 14.23 -11.93 0.58
CA THR A 112 14.00 -10.50 0.71
C THR A 112 12.96 -10.03 -0.32
N PHE A 113 12.23 -8.97 -0.03
CA PHE A 113 11.18 -8.40 -0.89
C PHE A 113 11.62 -8.09 -2.33
N ILE A 114 12.93 -7.95 -2.59
CA ILE A 114 13.48 -7.75 -3.93
C ILE A 114 13.19 -8.93 -4.86
N THR A 115 13.06 -10.14 -4.30
CA THR A 115 12.93 -11.37 -5.10
C THR A 115 11.49 -11.77 -5.38
N ASN A 116 10.55 -11.29 -4.58
CA ASN A 116 9.16 -11.71 -4.72
C ASN A 116 8.48 -11.29 -6.03
N PRO A 117 8.59 -10.03 -6.51
CA PRO A 117 8.00 -9.65 -7.79
C PRO A 117 8.65 -10.36 -8.95
N GLU A 118 9.95 -10.62 -8.85
CA GLU A 118 10.70 -11.27 -9.93
C GLU A 118 10.49 -12.76 -9.93
N PHE A 119 10.35 -13.40 -8.76
CA PHE A 119 9.97 -14.81 -8.68
C PHE A 119 8.55 -15.03 -9.20
N VAL A 120 7.60 -14.17 -8.85
CA VAL A 120 6.22 -14.27 -9.37
C VAL A 120 6.18 -13.87 -10.85
N ALA A 121 6.91 -12.85 -11.28
CA ALA A 121 7.09 -12.53 -12.70
C ALA A 121 7.73 -13.69 -13.45
N TYR A 122 8.77 -14.27 -12.88
CA TYR A 122 9.46 -15.44 -13.40
C TYR A 122 8.54 -16.65 -13.49
N SER A 123 7.79 -17.00 -12.45
CA SER A 123 6.86 -18.13 -12.44
C SER A 123 5.73 -17.98 -13.45
N LEU A 124 5.28 -16.78 -13.73
CA LEU A 124 4.22 -16.51 -14.69
C LEU A 124 4.72 -16.31 -16.12
N PHE A 125 5.93 -15.76 -16.30
CA PHE A 125 6.57 -15.73 -17.61
C PHE A 125 7.10 -17.09 -18.06
N SER A 126 7.48 -17.97 -17.13
CA SER A 126 7.92 -19.33 -17.43
C SER A 126 6.80 -20.19 -18.01
N ALA A 127 5.54 -19.87 -17.73
CA ALA A 127 4.41 -20.54 -18.38
C ALA A 127 4.31 -20.27 -19.90
N GLU A 128 4.93 -19.18 -20.40
CA GLU A 128 5.06 -18.91 -21.84
C GLU A 128 6.23 -19.69 -22.50
N TYR A 129 7.12 -20.31 -21.71
CA TYR A 129 8.33 -20.97 -22.17
C TYR A 129 8.42 -22.39 -21.59
N PRO A 130 7.95 -23.43 -22.32
CA PRO A 130 7.85 -24.81 -21.82
C PRO A 130 9.19 -25.48 -21.49
N ASP A 131 10.31 -24.97 -22.03
CA ASP A 131 11.67 -25.54 -21.79
C ASP A 131 12.35 -24.97 -20.53
N PHE A 132 11.59 -24.32 -19.68
CA PHE A 132 12.06 -23.70 -18.47
C PHE A 132 12.47 -24.73 -17.40
N ASP A 133 13.65 -24.55 -16.80
CA ASP A 133 14.15 -25.43 -15.75
C ASP A 133 13.41 -25.20 -14.42
N TRP A 134 12.45 -26.06 -14.12
CA TRP A 134 11.59 -26.05 -12.96
C TRP A 134 12.29 -26.47 -11.64
N GLN A 135 13.61 -26.63 -11.62
CA GLN A 135 14.36 -26.99 -10.40
C GLN A 135 14.19 -25.99 -9.24
N ILE A 136 13.54 -24.87 -9.46
CA ILE A 136 13.25 -23.86 -8.42
C ILE A 136 11.97 -24.21 -7.64
N THR A 137 11.05 -24.96 -8.23
CA THR A 137 9.87 -25.51 -7.56
C THR A 137 9.90 -27.01 -7.76
N GLU A 138 10.38 -27.74 -6.79
CA GLU A 138 10.38 -29.22 -6.77
C GLU A 138 8.95 -29.81 -6.81
N ASN A 139 7.93 -28.99 -7.00
CA ASN A 139 6.54 -29.37 -6.91
C ASN A 139 5.80 -29.13 -8.23
N GLU A 140 5.52 -30.21 -8.97
CA GLU A 140 4.77 -30.20 -10.23
C GLU A 140 3.35 -29.58 -10.08
N GLU A 141 2.72 -29.68 -8.90
CA GLU A 141 1.40 -29.11 -8.61
C GLU A 141 1.39 -27.59 -8.78
N TYR A 142 2.47 -26.90 -8.38
CA TYR A 142 2.55 -25.44 -8.55
C TYR A 142 2.75 -25.02 -10.02
N ARG A 143 3.34 -25.86 -10.83
CA ARG A 143 3.52 -25.61 -12.26
C ARG A 143 2.17 -25.46 -12.97
N ASP A 144 1.29 -26.42 -12.78
CA ASP A 144 -0.03 -26.44 -13.42
C ASP A 144 -0.90 -25.28 -12.91
N GLU A 145 -0.82 -24.97 -11.60
CA GLU A 145 -1.48 -23.79 -11.01
C GLU A 145 -0.95 -22.48 -11.64
N CYS A 146 0.35 -22.36 -11.90
CA CYS A 146 0.95 -21.18 -12.54
C CYS A 146 0.51 -21.04 -14.00
N ILE A 147 0.51 -22.14 -14.77
CA ILE A 147 0.06 -22.16 -16.18
C ILE A 147 -1.42 -21.76 -16.27
N TYR A 148 -2.26 -22.35 -15.43
CA TYR A 148 -3.68 -22.01 -15.35
C TYR A 148 -3.87 -20.51 -15.01
N LEU A 149 -3.19 -20.04 -13.95
CA LEU A 149 -3.27 -18.65 -13.52
C LEU A 149 -2.86 -17.70 -14.64
N HIS A 150 -1.77 -17.98 -15.34
CA HIS A 150 -1.29 -17.15 -16.44
C HIS A 150 -2.33 -17.04 -17.57
N SER A 151 -2.92 -18.18 -17.99
CA SER A 151 -3.93 -18.19 -19.05
C SER A 151 -5.16 -17.36 -18.69
N GLU A 152 -5.64 -17.50 -17.45
CA GLU A 152 -6.79 -16.74 -16.93
C GLU A 152 -6.47 -15.23 -16.81
N LEU A 153 -5.30 -14.88 -16.23
CA LEU A 153 -4.88 -13.49 -16.10
C LEU A 153 -4.77 -12.79 -17.46
N LYS A 154 -4.35 -13.48 -18.50
CA LYS A 154 -4.27 -12.95 -19.87
C LYS A 154 -5.64 -12.48 -20.39
N SER A 155 -6.71 -13.21 -20.07
CA SER A 155 -8.09 -12.81 -20.41
C SER A 155 -8.47 -11.49 -19.73
N TYR A 156 -8.19 -11.37 -18.42
CA TYR A 156 -8.46 -10.13 -17.66
C TYR A 156 -7.63 -8.96 -18.16
N VAL A 157 -6.34 -9.16 -18.41
CA VAL A 157 -5.44 -8.14 -18.98
C VAL A 157 -5.98 -7.60 -20.30
N ASN A 158 -6.41 -8.49 -21.21
CA ASN A 158 -6.99 -8.11 -22.48
C ASN A 158 -8.25 -7.24 -22.33
N ARG A 159 -9.11 -7.60 -21.38
CA ARG A 159 -10.34 -6.85 -21.10
C ARG A 159 -10.05 -5.49 -20.46
N TYR A 160 -9.17 -5.45 -19.46
CA TYR A 160 -8.81 -4.20 -18.79
C TYR A 160 -8.08 -3.24 -19.71
N ALA A 161 -7.23 -3.74 -20.60
CA ALA A 161 -6.62 -2.90 -21.64
C ALA A 161 -7.66 -2.26 -22.57
N LYS A 162 -8.72 -3.01 -22.96
CA LYS A 162 -9.83 -2.43 -23.75
C LYS A 162 -10.58 -1.37 -22.96
N MET A 163 -10.81 -1.57 -21.66
CA MET A 163 -11.50 -0.59 -20.81
C MET A 163 -10.70 0.71 -20.72
N VAL A 164 -9.39 0.63 -20.47
CA VAL A 164 -8.52 1.82 -20.39
C VAL A 164 -8.48 2.57 -21.74
N LEU A 165 -8.25 1.85 -22.84
CA LEU A 165 -8.11 2.48 -24.16
C LEU A 165 -9.43 3.04 -24.72
N LYS A 166 -10.58 2.55 -24.26
CA LYS A 166 -11.90 3.12 -24.61
C LYS A 166 -12.01 4.59 -24.18
N GLU A 167 -11.37 4.96 -23.09
CA GLU A 167 -11.38 6.33 -22.56
C GLU A 167 -10.37 7.25 -23.27
N ASN A 168 -9.57 6.75 -24.21
CA ASN A 168 -8.58 7.51 -25.00
C ASN A 168 -7.62 8.34 -24.15
N PRO A 169 -6.92 7.79 -23.16
CA PRO A 169 -5.98 8.56 -22.35
C PRO A 169 -4.74 8.96 -23.14
N ASP A 170 -4.25 10.18 -22.92
CA ASP A 170 -2.97 10.67 -23.48
C ASP A 170 -1.77 10.02 -22.80
N ILE A 171 -1.91 9.57 -21.55
CA ILE A 171 -0.85 8.98 -20.73
C ILE A 171 -1.47 8.09 -19.65
N VAL A 172 -0.79 6.99 -19.31
CA VAL A 172 -1.23 6.06 -18.25
C VAL A 172 -0.21 5.99 -17.12
N PHE A 173 -0.71 6.00 -15.89
CA PHE A 173 0.07 5.88 -14.67
C PHE A 173 -0.33 4.62 -13.91
N PHE A 174 0.65 3.81 -13.52
CA PHE A 174 0.44 2.62 -12.70
C PHE A 174 0.89 2.87 -11.28
N SER A 175 -0.03 2.69 -10.31
CA SER A 175 0.32 2.66 -8.90
C SER A 175 0.66 1.25 -8.49
N THR A 176 1.94 1.02 -8.15
CA THR A 176 2.46 -0.31 -7.89
C THR A 176 2.83 -0.54 -6.44
N TYR A 177 2.47 -1.73 -5.98
CA TYR A 177 3.02 -2.41 -4.82
C TYR A 177 3.77 -3.65 -5.31
N ILE A 178 4.61 -4.23 -4.47
CA ILE A 178 5.33 -5.46 -4.81
C ILE A 178 4.36 -6.55 -5.28
N SER A 179 3.21 -6.67 -4.62
CA SER A 179 2.21 -7.71 -4.89
C SER A 179 1.37 -7.51 -6.16
N ASN A 180 1.43 -6.35 -6.83
CA ASN A 180 0.68 -6.11 -8.07
C ASN A 180 1.57 -5.76 -9.27
N ILE A 181 2.87 -5.74 -9.09
CA ILE A 181 3.84 -5.38 -10.15
C ILE A 181 3.65 -6.27 -11.38
N LEU A 182 3.48 -7.57 -11.18
CA LEU A 182 3.33 -8.50 -12.29
C LEU A 182 2.12 -8.18 -13.16
N PHE A 183 0.94 -8.08 -12.55
CA PHE A 183 -0.28 -7.75 -13.30
C PHE A 183 -0.15 -6.38 -13.98
N SER A 184 0.49 -5.42 -13.31
CA SER A 184 0.77 -4.09 -13.86
C SER A 184 1.67 -4.17 -15.11
N LEU A 185 2.70 -5.01 -15.09
CA LEU A 185 3.59 -5.23 -16.24
C LEU A 185 2.86 -5.90 -17.41
N MET A 186 2.04 -6.93 -17.13
CA MET A 186 1.22 -7.59 -18.16
C MET A 186 0.27 -6.60 -18.82
N LEU A 187 -0.44 -5.79 -18.03
CA LEU A 187 -1.38 -4.79 -18.54
C LEU A 187 -0.65 -3.68 -19.33
N ALA A 188 0.47 -3.19 -18.83
CA ALA A 188 1.30 -2.20 -19.51
C ALA A 188 1.80 -2.70 -20.87
N LYS A 189 2.29 -3.95 -20.94
CA LYS A 189 2.71 -4.60 -22.19
C LYS A 189 1.54 -4.68 -23.18
N GLU A 190 0.36 -5.06 -22.73
CA GLU A 190 -0.83 -5.18 -23.58
C GLU A 190 -1.33 -3.80 -24.07
N LEU A 191 -1.30 -2.76 -23.22
CA LEU A 191 -1.61 -1.40 -23.63
C LEU A 191 -0.67 -0.91 -24.72
N LYS A 192 0.63 -1.14 -24.55
CA LYS A 192 1.65 -0.79 -25.57
C LYS A 192 1.50 -1.58 -26.87
N ARG A 193 1.13 -2.86 -26.78
CA ARG A 193 0.88 -3.68 -27.96
C ARG A 193 -0.30 -3.13 -28.80
N ARG A 194 -1.35 -2.61 -28.14
CA ARG A 194 -2.53 -2.04 -28.81
C ARG A 194 -2.36 -0.59 -29.23
N HIS A 195 -1.63 0.18 -28.41
CA HIS A 195 -1.37 1.60 -28.64
C HIS A 195 0.11 1.90 -28.35
N PRO A 196 1.02 1.69 -29.34
CA PRO A 196 2.46 1.80 -29.14
C PRO A 196 2.93 3.16 -28.62
N GLU A 197 2.24 4.24 -29.00
CA GLU A 197 2.64 5.61 -28.67
C GLU A 197 2.23 6.06 -27.27
N ILE A 198 1.30 5.36 -26.60
CA ILE A 198 0.82 5.78 -25.29
C ILE A 198 1.96 5.73 -24.26
N PRO A 199 2.29 6.82 -23.56
CA PRO A 199 3.29 6.78 -22.52
C PRO A 199 2.79 5.99 -21.31
N VAL A 200 3.64 5.11 -20.81
CA VAL A 200 3.38 4.27 -19.62
C VAL A 200 4.35 4.68 -18.52
N ILE A 201 3.82 5.14 -17.41
CA ILE A 201 4.59 5.59 -16.24
C ILE A 201 4.22 4.73 -15.04
N PHE A 202 5.23 4.21 -14.36
CA PHE A 202 5.08 3.48 -13.11
C PHE A 202 5.40 4.36 -11.91
N GLY A 203 4.83 4.06 -10.76
CA GLY A 203 5.12 4.71 -9.48
C GLY A 203 4.56 3.90 -8.32
N GLY A 204 4.71 4.43 -7.11
CA GLY A 204 4.27 3.77 -5.88
C GLY A 204 5.36 2.95 -5.19
N PRO A 205 5.09 2.41 -3.99
CA PRO A 205 6.10 1.75 -3.16
C PRO A 205 6.78 0.54 -3.83
N GLY A 206 6.07 -0.19 -4.68
CA GLY A 206 6.59 -1.37 -5.36
C GLY A 206 7.68 -1.08 -6.39
N SER A 207 7.72 0.13 -6.93
CA SER A 207 8.71 0.57 -7.93
C SER A 207 9.72 1.59 -7.40
N ALA A 208 9.71 1.85 -6.07
CA ALA A 208 10.51 2.92 -5.47
C ALA A 208 12.01 2.60 -5.34
N LEU A 209 12.41 1.32 -5.39
CA LEU A 209 13.82 0.92 -5.40
C LEU A 209 14.43 1.15 -6.77
N LYS A 210 15.69 1.65 -6.81
CA LYS A 210 16.39 1.88 -8.07
C LYS A 210 16.54 0.61 -8.90
N GLU A 211 16.85 -0.51 -8.25
CA GLU A 211 16.99 -1.82 -8.87
C GLU A 211 15.68 -2.28 -9.53
N THR A 212 14.56 -2.09 -8.84
CA THR A 212 13.23 -2.39 -9.38
C THR A 212 12.88 -1.45 -10.54
N ALA A 213 13.20 -0.16 -10.41
CA ALA A 213 12.98 0.81 -11.49
C ALA A 213 13.83 0.49 -12.73
N GLU A 214 15.11 0.11 -12.57
CA GLU A 214 15.96 -0.36 -13.66
C GLU A 214 15.37 -1.58 -14.37
N PHE A 215 14.89 -2.55 -13.59
CA PHE A 215 14.21 -3.73 -14.13
C PHE A 215 13.00 -3.33 -14.98
N ILE A 216 12.06 -2.59 -14.40
CA ILE A 216 10.82 -2.18 -15.07
C ILE A 216 11.13 -1.43 -16.38
N LEU A 217 12.09 -0.51 -16.35
CA LEU A 217 12.49 0.28 -17.51
C LEU A 217 13.21 -0.55 -18.57
N SER A 218 13.93 -1.61 -18.18
CA SER A 218 14.63 -2.51 -19.12
C SER A 218 13.65 -3.27 -20.05
N LEU A 219 12.39 -3.39 -19.66
CA LEU A 219 11.34 -4.09 -20.42
C LEU A 219 10.87 -3.28 -21.66
N LYS A 220 11.38 -2.06 -21.88
CA LYS A 220 11.17 -1.19 -23.05
C LYS A 220 9.74 -0.74 -23.35
N PHE A 221 8.73 -1.30 -22.69
CA PHE A 221 7.34 -0.84 -22.82
C PHE A 221 6.92 0.12 -21.70
N VAL A 222 7.83 0.46 -20.76
CA VAL A 222 7.64 1.48 -19.74
C VAL A 222 8.53 2.68 -20.05
N ASN A 223 7.94 3.87 -20.05
CA ASN A 223 8.61 5.12 -20.45
C ASN A 223 9.28 5.84 -19.27
N GLY A 224 8.82 5.59 -18.04
CA GLY A 224 9.37 6.21 -16.85
C GLY A 224 8.88 5.55 -15.57
N VAL A 225 9.66 5.73 -14.49
CA VAL A 225 9.30 5.29 -13.14
C VAL A 225 9.45 6.47 -12.18
N ILE A 226 8.37 6.84 -11.48
CA ILE A 226 8.40 7.86 -10.44
C ILE A 226 8.88 7.24 -9.15
N ILE A 227 9.98 7.75 -8.60
CA ILE A 227 10.60 7.32 -7.35
C ILE A 227 10.44 8.44 -6.32
N GLY A 228 9.80 8.12 -5.18
CA GLY A 228 9.50 9.06 -4.12
C GLY A 228 8.08 9.63 -4.21
N GLU A 229 7.90 10.87 -3.72
CA GLU A 229 6.60 11.55 -3.74
C GLU A 229 6.22 11.96 -5.16
N GLY A 230 5.03 11.56 -5.60
CA GLY A 230 4.61 11.69 -6.99
C GLY A 230 3.92 13.00 -7.35
N GLU A 231 3.38 13.71 -6.37
CA GLU A 231 2.44 14.83 -6.56
C GLU A 231 3.00 15.95 -7.45
N GLU A 232 4.22 16.41 -7.15
CA GLU A 232 4.88 17.45 -7.97
C GLU A 232 5.46 16.87 -9.26
N THR A 233 5.95 15.63 -9.21
CA THR A 233 6.58 14.98 -10.36
C THR A 233 5.58 14.75 -11.49
N VAL A 234 4.34 14.33 -11.18
CA VAL A 234 3.32 14.13 -12.22
C VAL A 234 2.93 15.44 -12.91
N ILE A 235 2.85 16.54 -12.15
CA ILE A 235 2.50 17.84 -12.71
C ILE A 235 3.61 18.37 -13.64
N GLU A 236 4.88 18.27 -13.22
CA GLU A 236 6.01 18.67 -14.06
C GLU A 236 6.06 17.79 -15.33
N LEU A 237 5.90 16.47 -15.18
CA LEU A 237 5.86 15.53 -16.31
C LEU A 237 4.77 15.89 -17.31
N LEU A 238 3.54 16.12 -16.86
CA LEU A 238 2.41 16.42 -17.73
C LEU A 238 2.53 17.78 -18.40
N THR A 239 3.06 18.78 -17.66
CA THR A 239 3.32 20.12 -18.22
C THR A 239 4.33 20.05 -19.37
N GLU A 240 5.40 19.30 -19.20
CA GLU A 240 6.40 19.09 -20.26
C GLU A 240 5.88 18.21 -21.40
N PHE A 241 5.16 17.14 -21.06
CA PHE A 241 4.58 16.24 -22.04
C PHE A 241 3.53 16.92 -22.92
N LYS A 242 2.72 17.82 -22.37
CA LYS A 242 1.75 18.63 -23.14
C LYS A 242 2.44 19.43 -24.24
N LYS A 243 3.65 19.97 -23.96
CA LYS A 243 4.42 20.78 -24.91
C LYS A 243 5.19 19.95 -25.94
N THR A 244 5.82 18.87 -25.48
CA THR A 244 6.83 18.15 -26.27
C THR A 244 6.36 16.80 -26.82
N LYS A 245 5.27 16.27 -26.29
CA LYS A 245 4.78 14.91 -26.52
C LYS A 245 5.84 13.83 -26.20
N LYS A 246 6.83 14.17 -25.38
CA LYS A 246 7.92 13.27 -24.97
C LYS A 246 8.08 13.26 -23.46
N VAL A 247 8.45 12.09 -22.92
CA VAL A 247 8.81 11.94 -21.51
C VAL A 247 10.23 12.50 -21.33
N ASN A 248 10.34 13.62 -20.59
CA ASN A 248 11.62 14.30 -20.39
C ASN A 248 12.44 13.63 -19.26
N PRO A 249 13.63 13.06 -19.55
CA PRO A 249 14.46 12.39 -18.55
C PRO A 249 15.11 13.32 -17.51
N LYS A 250 14.97 14.64 -17.67
CA LYS A 250 15.54 15.64 -16.75
C LYS A 250 14.62 15.97 -15.58
N ILE A 251 13.38 15.50 -15.59
CA ILE A 251 12.39 15.75 -14.54
C ILE A 251 12.87 15.11 -13.23
N MET A 252 12.90 15.89 -12.16
CA MET A 252 13.26 15.37 -10.84
C MET A 252 12.18 14.39 -10.33
N GLY A 253 12.62 13.32 -9.69
CA GLY A 253 11.72 12.25 -9.21
C GLY A 253 11.37 11.22 -10.29
N LEU A 254 11.67 11.47 -11.56
CA LEU A 254 11.42 10.55 -12.66
C LEU A 254 12.70 9.79 -13.05
N ALA A 255 12.66 8.49 -13.00
CA ALA A 255 13.69 7.60 -13.51
C ALA A 255 13.37 7.17 -14.95
N THR A 256 14.39 7.18 -15.82
CA THR A 256 14.31 6.71 -17.21
C THR A 256 15.60 5.97 -17.58
N LEU A 257 15.61 5.23 -18.70
CA LEU A 257 16.85 4.64 -19.24
C LEU A 257 17.37 5.43 -20.44
N SER A 258 18.69 5.64 -20.44
CA SER A 258 19.45 6.08 -21.63
C SER A 258 20.44 4.97 -21.99
N GLY A 259 20.11 4.22 -23.05
CA GLY A 259 20.77 2.94 -23.30
C GLY A 259 20.48 1.95 -22.18
N ARG A 260 21.56 1.51 -21.48
CA ARG A 260 21.46 0.63 -20.30
C ARG A 260 21.65 1.36 -18.96
N GLN A 261 21.79 2.69 -18.98
CA GLN A 261 22.10 3.47 -17.79
C GLN A 261 20.83 4.13 -17.24
N LEU A 262 20.53 3.91 -15.96
CA LEU A 262 19.46 4.61 -15.24
C LEU A 262 19.82 6.11 -15.14
N LYS A 263 18.93 6.95 -15.61
CA LYS A 263 18.96 8.41 -15.41
C LYS A 263 17.90 8.76 -14.38
N TYR A 264 18.35 9.25 -13.23
CA TYR A 264 17.49 9.63 -12.12
C TYR A 264 18.12 10.74 -11.29
N LYS A 265 17.30 11.73 -10.97
CA LYS A 265 17.64 12.78 -10.01
C LYS A 265 16.52 12.84 -8.97
N SER A 266 16.86 12.67 -7.69
CA SER A 266 15.87 12.72 -6.60
C SER A 266 15.21 14.09 -6.53
N ARG A 267 13.90 14.09 -6.22
CA ARG A 267 13.16 15.31 -5.92
C ARG A 267 13.24 15.59 -4.41
N PRO A 268 13.35 16.86 -4.00
CA PRO A 268 13.17 17.23 -2.60
C PRO A 268 11.80 16.80 -2.08
N LEU A 269 11.72 16.42 -0.82
CA LEU A 269 10.47 16.04 -0.19
C LEU A 269 9.54 17.24 -0.02
N ILE A 270 8.24 17.03 -0.18
CA ILE A 270 7.21 18.04 0.09
C ILE A 270 7.25 18.39 1.59
N LYS A 271 7.66 19.62 1.91
CA LYS A 271 7.81 20.05 3.31
C LYS A 271 6.47 20.31 3.97
N ASN A 272 5.57 21.00 3.27
CA ASN A 272 4.24 21.35 3.76
C ASN A 272 3.20 20.35 3.21
N LEU A 273 2.82 19.35 4.02
CA LEU A 273 1.81 18.37 3.64
C LEU A 273 0.39 18.95 3.56
N ASP A 274 0.13 20.07 4.24
CA ASP A 274 -1.16 20.76 4.21
C ASP A 274 -1.40 21.54 2.90
N GLY A 275 -0.34 21.75 2.11
CA GLY A 275 -0.43 22.33 0.76
C GLY A 275 -0.87 21.35 -0.31
N ILE A 276 -0.93 20.06 0.00
CA ILE A 276 -1.45 19.03 -0.92
C ILE A 276 -2.97 19.07 -0.84
N PRO A 277 -3.71 19.14 -1.97
CA PRO A 277 -5.17 19.05 -1.98
C PRO A 277 -5.67 17.79 -1.26
N TYR A 278 -6.83 17.86 -0.64
CA TYR A 278 -7.45 16.69 0.00
C TYR A 278 -7.60 15.54 -1.00
N PRO A 279 -7.37 14.29 -0.59
CA PRO A 279 -7.46 13.16 -1.51
C PRO A 279 -8.86 13.06 -2.12
N ASP A 280 -8.93 12.82 -3.41
CA ASP A 280 -10.18 12.69 -4.15
C ASP A 280 -10.44 11.22 -4.48
N PHE A 281 -11.48 10.67 -3.87
CA PHE A 281 -11.90 9.29 -4.06
C PHE A 281 -13.00 9.14 -5.13
N ASP A 282 -13.31 10.18 -5.90
CA ASP A 282 -14.20 10.05 -7.04
C ASP A 282 -13.56 9.16 -8.12
N GLY A 283 -14.34 8.24 -8.66
CA GLY A 283 -13.84 7.21 -9.58
C GLY A 283 -13.51 5.87 -8.89
N PHE A 284 -13.38 5.85 -7.55
CA PHE A 284 -13.28 4.60 -6.82
C PHE A 284 -14.68 4.01 -6.53
N PRO A 285 -14.84 2.69 -6.53
CA PRO A 285 -16.13 2.04 -6.32
C PRO A 285 -16.52 2.00 -4.83
N LEU A 286 -16.50 3.14 -4.12
CA LEU A 286 -16.69 3.24 -2.67
C LEU A 286 -18.01 2.62 -2.19
N LYS A 287 -19.11 2.82 -2.93
CA LYS A 287 -20.43 2.28 -2.57
C LYS A 287 -20.49 0.75 -2.60
N ASN A 288 -19.56 0.12 -3.31
CA ASN A 288 -19.50 -1.33 -3.45
C ASN A 288 -18.66 -1.99 -2.33
N PHE A 289 -17.83 -1.20 -1.62
CA PHE A 289 -17.06 -1.66 -0.46
C PHE A 289 -17.96 -1.79 0.80
N THR A 290 -19.04 -2.54 0.72
CA THR A 290 -19.93 -2.76 1.86
C THR A 290 -19.55 -4.02 2.63
N LEU A 291 -19.87 -4.07 3.92
CA LEU A 291 -19.68 -5.26 4.75
C LEU A 291 -20.29 -6.51 4.13
N LYS A 292 -21.45 -6.37 3.47
CA LYS A 292 -22.14 -7.48 2.78
C LYS A 292 -21.28 -8.12 1.69
N TYR A 293 -20.50 -7.31 0.96
CA TYR A 293 -19.53 -7.80 -0.02
C TYR A 293 -18.37 -8.53 0.67
N TYR A 294 -17.81 -7.94 1.72
CA TYR A 294 -16.73 -8.55 2.50
C TYR A 294 -17.16 -9.84 3.20
N GLN A 295 -18.34 -9.88 3.81
CA GLN A 295 -18.89 -11.09 4.45
C GLN A 295 -19.08 -12.25 3.48
N LYS A 296 -19.49 -11.98 2.25
CA LYS A 296 -19.68 -13.02 1.23
C LYS A 296 -18.38 -13.59 0.69
N ASN A 297 -17.36 -12.73 0.54
CA ASN A 297 -16.14 -13.05 -0.22
C ASN A 297 -14.87 -13.09 0.64
N TRP A 298 -14.86 -12.44 1.82
CA TRP A 298 -13.71 -12.27 2.69
C TRP A 298 -14.02 -12.76 4.10
N LYS A 299 -13.87 -14.04 4.32
CA LYS A 299 -14.09 -14.62 5.66
C LYS A 299 -13.12 -14.12 6.74
N TYR A 300 -12.16 -13.24 6.46
CA TYR A 300 -10.92 -13.24 7.23
C TYR A 300 -10.27 -11.88 7.53
N GLU A 301 -10.91 -10.74 7.28
CA GLU A 301 -10.33 -9.47 7.70
C GLU A 301 -10.99 -8.92 8.96
N LEU A 302 -10.23 -8.91 10.03
CA LEU A 302 -10.66 -8.39 11.32
C LEU A 302 -11.06 -6.92 11.29
N ARG A 303 -10.37 -6.13 10.48
CA ARG A 303 -10.69 -4.70 10.31
C ARG A 303 -12.11 -4.51 9.80
N SER A 304 -12.54 -5.34 8.87
CA SER A 304 -13.92 -5.31 8.37
C SER A 304 -14.96 -5.86 9.35
N LEU A 305 -14.54 -6.63 10.37
CA LEU A 305 -15.44 -7.14 11.41
C LEU A 305 -15.79 -6.08 12.46
N PHE A 306 -14.91 -5.11 12.67
CA PHE A 306 -15.14 -4.02 13.62
C PHE A 306 -15.89 -2.85 13.01
N PHE A 307 -15.90 -2.74 11.67
CA PHE A 307 -16.53 -1.65 10.96
C PHE A 307 -17.59 -2.19 10.01
N ASP A 308 -18.83 -1.77 10.22
CA ASP A 308 -19.95 -2.16 9.37
C ASP A 308 -19.88 -1.57 7.96
N ARG A 309 -18.93 -0.67 7.73
CA ARG A 309 -18.73 0.06 6.49
C ARG A 309 -17.25 0.08 6.09
N PHE A 310 -17.01 0.50 4.88
CA PHE A 310 -15.70 0.73 4.31
C PHE A 310 -14.87 1.75 5.11
N LEU A 311 -13.55 1.52 5.22
CA LEU A 311 -12.62 2.43 5.86
C LEU A 311 -12.13 3.48 4.88
N LEU A 312 -12.33 4.75 5.20
CA LEU A 312 -11.77 5.86 4.43
C LEU A 312 -10.33 6.14 4.91
N PRO A 313 -9.32 6.02 4.04
CA PRO A 313 -7.94 6.25 4.44
C PRO A 313 -7.64 7.74 4.53
N VAL A 314 -6.99 8.14 5.62
CA VAL A 314 -6.53 9.52 5.88
C VAL A 314 -5.06 9.49 6.30
N GLN A 315 -4.26 10.45 5.83
CA GLN A 315 -2.85 10.55 6.16
C GLN A 315 -2.57 11.71 7.11
N SER A 316 -2.11 11.41 8.33
CA SER A 316 -1.73 12.44 9.32
C SER A 316 -0.26 12.85 9.21
N SER A 317 0.59 11.95 8.70
CA SER A 317 2.03 12.16 8.60
C SER A 317 2.66 11.29 7.51
N ARG A 318 3.85 11.67 7.07
CA ARG A 318 4.73 10.86 6.23
C ARG A 318 6.03 10.59 6.95
N GLY A 319 6.45 9.32 6.93
CA GLY A 319 7.63 8.82 7.63
C GLY A 319 7.36 8.44 9.08
N CYS A 320 8.42 8.04 9.77
CA CYS A 320 8.37 7.60 11.15
C CYS A 320 9.55 8.19 11.93
N ILE A 321 9.30 8.66 13.15
CA ILE A 321 10.37 9.16 14.05
C ILE A 321 11.25 8.03 14.57
N MET A 322 10.70 6.81 14.60
CA MET A 322 11.43 5.64 15.09
C MET A 322 12.49 5.19 14.09
N ARG A 323 13.57 4.65 14.61
CA ARG A 323 14.70 4.18 13.82
C ARG A 323 14.92 2.68 13.99
N CYS A 324 13.82 1.91 14.05
CA CYS A 324 13.87 0.46 14.16
C CYS A 324 14.74 -0.13 13.03
N LYS A 325 15.70 -0.98 13.40
CA LYS A 325 16.74 -1.44 12.46
C LYS A 325 16.21 -2.38 11.38
N PHE A 326 15.11 -3.07 11.64
CA PHE A 326 14.45 -3.99 10.70
C PHE A 326 13.48 -3.30 9.74
N CYS A 327 13.07 -2.05 10.03
CA CYS A 327 11.99 -1.37 9.31
C CYS A 327 12.52 -0.51 8.16
N SER A 328 11.85 -0.55 7.01
CA SER A 328 12.17 0.26 5.82
C SER A 328 11.52 1.65 5.82
N GLU A 329 10.49 1.88 6.65
CA GLU A 329 9.69 3.12 6.65
C GLU A 329 10.53 4.40 6.78
N SER A 330 11.46 4.43 7.75
CA SER A 330 12.30 5.62 7.95
C SER A 330 13.28 5.88 6.81
N ALA A 331 13.67 4.83 6.10
CA ALA A 331 14.53 4.94 4.91
C ALA A 331 13.74 5.32 3.67
N PHE A 332 12.53 4.79 3.50
CA PHE A 332 11.65 5.11 2.38
C PHE A 332 11.26 6.61 2.38
N TRP A 333 10.83 7.13 3.53
CA TRP A 333 10.39 8.52 3.65
C TRP A 333 11.51 9.52 3.94
N HIS A 334 12.71 9.08 4.33
CA HIS A 334 13.89 9.86 4.69
C HIS A 334 13.69 10.90 5.81
N SER A 335 12.48 11.40 6.03
CA SER A 335 12.16 12.36 7.09
C SER A 335 10.74 12.16 7.61
N PHE A 336 10.52 12.60 8.86
CA PHE A 336 9.21 12.63 9.47
C PHE A 336 8.58 14.02 9.29
N ARG A 337 7.36 14.08 8.78
CA ARG A 337 6.58 15.31 8.56
C ARG A 337 5.14 15.06 8.94
N THR A 338 4.54 15.97 9.70
CA THR A 338 3.14 15.91 10.12
C THR A 338 2.31 16.98 9.44
N ARG A 339 1.04 16.76 9.36
CA ARG A 339 0.04 17.74 8.99
C ARG A 339 -0.35 18.59 10.20
N ASN A 340 -0.82 19.79 9.95
CA ASN A 340 -1.42 20.63 10.99
C ASN A 340 -2.71 19.97 11.51
N VAL A 341 -2.90 19.96 12.83
CA VAL A 341 -4.05 19.33 13.48
C VAL A 341 -5.39 19.85 12.93
N LYS A 342 -5.53 21.18 12.80
CA LYS A 342 -6.76 21.80 12.30
C LYS A 342 -7.01 21.44 10.83
N SER A 343 -5.95 21.46 9.99
CA SER A 343 -6.06 21.08 8.58
C SER A 343 -6.52 19.63 8.42
N LEU A 344 -5.94 18.73 9.22
CA LEU A 344 -6.30 17.31 9.19
C LEU A 344 -7.75 17.09 9.65
N ALA A 345 -8.18 17.77 10.71
CA ALA A 345 -9.53 17.67 11.22
C ALA A 345 -10.56 18.20 10.20
N ASN A 346 -10.26 19.32 9.52
CA ASN A 346 -11.10 19.84 8.44
C ASN A 346 -11.18 18.87 7.24
N GLU A 347 -10.08 18.20 6.90
CA GLU A 347 -10.11 17.16 5.86
C GLU A 347 -11.04 16.02 6.25
N ILE A 348 -10.95 15.53 7.49
CA ILE A 348 -11.82 14.45 7.98
C ILE A 348 -13.29 14.85 7.86
N GLU A 349 -13.65 16.05 8.34
CA GLU A 349 -15.01 16.58 8.24
C GLU A 349 -15.48 16.67 6.78
N PHE A 350 -14.65 17.22 5.89
CA PHE A 350 -14.93 17.30 4.45
C PHE A 350 -15.13 15.90 3.83
N GLN A 351 -14.24 14.96 4.12
CA GLN A 351 -14.29 13.60 3.54
C GLN A 351 -15.52 12.83 4.05
N VAL A 352 -15.82 12.92 5.34
CA VAL A 352 -17.02 12.30 5.92
C VAL A 352 -18.28 12.89 5.28
N GLY A 353 -18.35 14.20 5.14
CA GLY A 353 -19.50 14.87 4.53
C GLY A 353 -19.67 14.53 3.03
N LYS A 354 -18.56 14.45 2.28
CA LYS A 354 -18.59 14.17 0.84
C LYS A 354 -18.97 12.72 0.51
N TYR A 355 -18.42 11.74 1.27
CA TYR A 355 -18.56 10.32 0.94
C TYR A 355 -19.54 9.55 1.80
N ASP A 356 -20.09 10.19 2.84
CA ASP A 356 -20.97 9.54 3.85
C ASP A 356 -20.32 8.28 4.46
N ILE A 357 -19.01 8.37 4.76
CA ILE A 357 -18.20 7.31 5.36
C ILE A 357 -17.57 7.85 6.62
N ASN A 358 -17.98 7.35 7.77
CA ASN A 358 -17.50 7.78 9.08
C ASN A 358 -16.47 6.84 9.72
N ASN A 359 -16.09 5.75 9.04
CA ASN A 359 -15.04 4.85 9.50
C ASN A 359 -13.70 5.28 8.86
N ILE A 360 -12.75 5.70 9.68
CA ILE A 360 -11.48 6.29 9.25
C ILE A 360 -10.32 5.34 9.55
N SER A 361 -9.45 5.14 8.57
CA SER A 361 -8.14 4.50 8.74
C SER A 361 -7.04 5.55 8.67
N PHE A 362 -6.33 5.81 9.76
CA PHE A 362 -5.15 6.67 9.71
C PHE A 362 -3.96 5.91 9.12
N ASN A 363 -3.71 6.12 7.83
CA ASN A 363 -2.64 5.45 7.07
C ASN A 363 -1.29 6.16 7.25
N SER A 364 -0.90 6.35 8.49
CA SER A 364 0.42 6.88 8.87
C SER A 364 1.22 5.80 9.58
N SER A 365 2.54 5.85 9.50
CA SER A 365 3.40 4.84 10.14
C SER A 365 3.15 4.74 11.64
N LEU A 366 2.92 5.88 12.31
CA LEU A 366 2.53 5.99 13.72
C LEU A 366 1.72 7.26 13.94
N LEU A 367 0.50 7.15 14.48
CA LEU A 367 -0.31 8.31 14.80
C LEU A 367 0.19 9.05 16.06
N ASN A 368 0.69 8.31 17.06
CA ASN A 368 1.25 8.85 18.30
C ASN A 368 2.76 9.11 18.22
N SER A 369 3.25 9.59 17.07
CA SER A 369 4.67 9.91 16.89
C SER A 369 5.14 11.06 17.78
N ASP A 370 4.37 12.15 17.84
CA ASP A 370 4.60 13.29 18.71
C ASP A 370 3.46 13.40 19.73
N LYS A 371 3.80 13.44 21.01
CA LYS A 371 2.83 13.43 22.10
C LYS A 371 1.89 14.64 22.05
N LYS A 372 2.46 15.86 21.95
CA LYS A 372 1.68 17.10 21.99
C LYS A 372 0.76 17.22 20.77
N TRP A 373 1.28 16.87 19.61
CA TRP A 373 0.50 16.81 18.38
C TRP A 373 -0.66 15.82 18.51
N TYR A 374 -0.40 14.61 19.06
CA TYR A 374 -1.39 13.56 19.21
C TYR A 374 -2.51 13.95 20.18
N GLU A 375 -2.17 14.51 21.35
CA GLU A 375 -3.17 14.98 22.33
C GLU A 375 -4.03 16.10 21.74
N ASN A 376 -3.41 17.08 21.07
CA ASN A 376 -4.14 18.18 20.42
C ASN A 376 -5.05 17.66 19.29
N PHE A 377 -4.63 16.61 18.59
CA PHE A 377 -5.43 15.99 17.53
C PHE A 377 -6.68 15.30 18.10
N LEU A 378 -6.53 14.52 19.16
CA LEU A 378 -7.67 13.91 19.86
C LEU A 378 -8.65 14.97 20.38
N ASP A 379 -8.15 16.05 21.00
CA ASP A 379 -8.96 17.18 21.45
C ASP A 379 -9.68 17.89 20.30
N SER A 380 -9.05 17.97 19.13
CA SER A 380 -9.66 18.57 17.94
C SER A 380 -10.80 17.72 17.38
N LEU A 381 -10.65 16.41 17.33
CA LEU A 381 -11.71 15.49 16.90
C LEU A 381 -12.92 15.56 17.85
N GLU A 382 -12.68 15.60 19.15
CA GLU A 382 -13.75 15.72 20.15
C GLU A 382 -14.51 17.05 20.02
N LYS A 383 -13.79 18.16 19.81
CA LYS A 383 -14.38 19.50 19.64
C LYS A 383 -15.24 19.63 18.38
N GLN A 384 -14.80 19.06 17.27
CA GLN A 384 -15.56 19.12 16.00
C GLN A 384 -16.84 18.29 16.04
N ARG A 385 -17.01 17.39 17.02
CA ARG A 385 -18.15 16.48 17.14
C ARG A 385 -18.44 15.67 15.88
N VAL A 386 -17.41 15.43 15.05
CA VAL A 386 -17.54 14.53 13.89
C VAL A 386 -17.68 13.12 14.44
N ASN A 387 -18.83 12.51 14.20
CA ASN A 387 -19.10 11.14 14.66
C ASN A 387 -18.33 10.14 13.78
N ILE A 388 -17.06 9.91 14.12
CA ILE A 388 -16.20 8.95 13.43
C ILE A 388 -15.86 7.75 14.32
N LYS A 389 -15.56 6.65 13.68
CA LYS A 389 -14.89 5.50 14.25
C LYS A 389 -13.55 5.37 13.58
N TRP A 390 -12.48 5.22 14.34
CA TRP A 390 -11.17 5.24 13.73
C TRP A 390 -10.24 4.13 14.20
N TRP A 391 -9.31 3.81 13.30
CA TRP A 391 -8.22 2.87 13.46
C TRP A 391 -6.88 3.50 13.11
N SER A 392 -5.79 3.06 13.78
CA SER A 392 -4.43 3.50 13.47
C SER A 392 -3.34 2.55 13.96
N TYR A 393 -2.12 2.76 13.44
CA TYR A 393 -0.90 2.24 14.02
C TYR A 393 -0.39 3.14 15.14
N LEU A 394 -0.03 2.54 16.28
CA LEU A 394 0.56 3.21 17.43
C LEU A 394 1.86 2.52 17.87
N ARG A 395 2.72 3.26 18.53
CA ARG A 395 3.83 2.69 19.31
C ARG A 395 3.41 2.48 20.76
N PRO A 396 3.91 1.45 21.45
CA PRO A 396 3.66 1.28 22.87
C PRO A 396 4.56 2.25 23.67
N SER A 397 4.15 3.52 23.75
CA SER A 397 4.86 4.56 24.49
C SER A 397 4.17 4.88 25.81
N GLU A 398 4.92 5.39 26.78
CA GLU A 398 4.39 5.84 28.09
C GLU A 398 3.42 7.00 27.94
N ASP A 399 3.37 7.65 26.77
CA ASP A 399 2.41 8.70 26.45
C ASP A 399 0.97 8.19 26.36
N LEU A 400 0.76 6.87 26.20
CA LEU A 400 -0.56 6.25 26.27
C LEU A 400 -1.02 6.11 27.72
N SER A 401 -1.12 7.24 28.41
CA SER A 401 -1.66 7.35 29.76
C SER A 401 -3.17 7.07 29.79
N LYS A 402 -3.72 6.86 31.00
CA LYS A 402 -5.17 6.67 31.15
C LYS A 402 -5.99 7.84 30.58
N ASP A 403 -5.48 9.06 30.72
CA ASP A 403 -6.19 10.25 30.22
C ASP A 403 -6.14 10.34 28.70
N VAL A 404 -5.00 10.01 28.07
CA VAL A 404 -4.90 9.91 26.62
C VAL A 404 -5.80 8.79 26.08
N VAL A 405 -5.85 7.64 26.75
CA VAL A 405 -6.74 6.53 26.36
C VAL A 405 -8.21 6.92 26.47
N LYS A 406 -8.61 7.71 27.49
CA LYS A 406 -9.97 8.27 27.57
C LYS A 406 -10.27 9.17 26.38
N LYS A 407 -9.36 10.09 26.02
CA LYS A 407 -9.49 10.93 24.81
C LYS A 407 -9.56 10.11 23.52
N MET A 408 -8.84 9.00 23.44
CA MET A 408 -8.98 8.08 22.30
C MET A 408 -10.41 7.54 22.19
N VAL A 409 -10.99 7.09 23.29
CA VAL A 409 -12.38 6.60 23.32
C VAL A 409 -13.36 7.70 22.93
N SER A 410 -13.26 8.89 23.54
CA SER A 410 -14.19 10.01 23.27
C SER A 410 -14.08 10.53 21.83
N SER A 411 -12.90 10.41 21.20
CA SER A 411 -12.69 10.77 19.79
C SER A 411 -13.08 9.65 18.79
N GLY A 412 -13.60 8.51 19.26
CA GLY A 412 -14.09 7.42 18.41
C GLY A 412 -13.07 6.34 18.06
N CYS A 413 -12.00 6.17 18.85
CA CYS A 413 -11.05 5.07 18.67
C CYS A 413 -11.72 3.72 18.96
N GLU A 414 -11.78 2.86 17.97
CA GLU A 414 -12.26 1.48 18.17
C GLU A 414 -11.16 0.44 18.10
N PHE A 415 -10.15 0.68 17.27
CA PHE A 415 -9.10 -0.30 17.01
C PHE A 415 -7.73 0.34 16.85
N VAL A 416 -6.68 -0.30 17.39
CA VAL A 416 -5.28 0.10 17.18
C VAL A 416 -4.39 -1.11 16.91
N SER A 417 -3.43 -0.96 16.00
CA SER A 417 -2.35 -1.92 15.81
C SER A 417 -1.09 -1.38 16.49
N ILE A 418 -0.49 -2.19 17.36
CA ILE A 418 0.69 -1.80 18.12
C ILE A 418 1.85 -2.73 17.79
N GLY A 419 2.90 -2.18 17.19
CA GLY A 419 4.15 -2.90 17.00
C GLY A 419 4.87 -3.10 18.34
N VAL A 420 4.63 -4.19 19.03
CA VAL A 420 5.35 -4.58 20.26
C VAL A 420 6.69 -5.22 19.91
N GLU A 421 6.71 -6.10 18.95
CA GLU A 421 7.80 -6.90 18.38
C GLU A 421 8.34 -7.97 19.34
N SER A 422 8.63 -7.62 20.60
CA SER A 422 9.13 -8.56 21.60
C SER A 422 8.82 -8.06 23.01
N PHE A 423 8.70 -8.96 23.97
CA PHE A 423 8.67 -8.63 25.41
C PHE A 423 10.06 -8.72 26.06
N SER A 424 11.09 -9.06 25.29
CA SER A 424 12.49 -9.04 25.74
C SER A 424 13.09 -7.65 25.59
N GLN A 425 13.50 -7.02 26.70
CA GLN A 425 14.17 -5.73 26.65
C GLN A 425 15.48 -5.78 25.85
N LYS A 426 16.21 -6.90 25.93
CA LYS A 426 17.46 -7.11 25.19
C LYS A 426 17.23 -7.08 23.68
N VAL A 427 16.17 -7.77 23.22
CA VAL A 427 15.78 -7.81 21.81
C VAL A 427 15.32 -6.42 21.35
N LEU A 428 14.45 -5.75 22.10
CA LEU A 428 13.95 -4.39 21.79
C LEU A 428 15.11 -3.39 21.65
N ASN A 429 16.07 -3.43 22.56
CA ASN A 429 17.26 -2.57 22.50
C ASN A 429 18.09 -2.84 21.22
N LYS A 430 18.31 -4.12 20.90
CA LYS A 430 19.08 -4.50 19.70
C LYS A 430 18.33 -4.12 18.42
N MET A 431 17.00 -4.23 18.40
CA MET A 431 16.13 -3.73 17.31
C MET A 431 16.18 -2.21 17.16
N GLY A 432 16.66 -1.48 18.17
CA GLY A 432 16.59 -0.01 18.19
C GLY A 432 15.17 0.50 18.41
N LYS A 433 14.36 -0.30 19.14
CA LYS A 433 13.00 0.07 19.49
C LYS A 433 12.99 0.73 20.86
N GLU A 434 12.67 2.00 20.90
CA GLU A 434 12.67 2.82 22.11
C GLU A 434 11.42 2.55 22.97
N THR A 435 11.26 1.29 23.38
CA THR A 435 10.13 0.82 24.19
C THR A 435 10.65 0.08 25.41
N ARG A 436 10.06 0.35 26.58
CA ARG A 436 10.37 -0.35 27.82
C ARG A 436 9.45 -1.56 27.98
N ALA A 437 10.01 -2.77 27.89
CA ALA A 437 9.25 -4.03 27.96
C ALA A 437 8.33 -4.10 29.20
N LYS A 438 8.82 -3.66 30.37
CA LYS A 438 8.04 -3.63 31.62
C LYS A 438 6.80 -2.74 31.59
N LYS A 439 6.73 -1.76 30.68
CA LYS A 439 5.59 -0.84 30.53
C LYS A 439 4.51 -1.36 29.58
N ILE A 440 4.86 -2.28 28.68
CA ILE A 440 3.92 -2.80 27.68
C ILE A 440 2.68 -3.40 28.33
N PHE A 441 2.85 -4.15 29.43
CA PHE A 441 1.73 -4.76 30.13
C PHE A 441 0.70 -3.73 30.62
N GLU A 442 1.16 -2.64 31.24
CA GLU A 442 0.27 -1.61 31.77
C GLU A 442 -0.43 -0.82 30.64
N ILE A 443 0.27 -0.60 29.52
CA ILE A 443 -0.32 0.05 28.33
C ILE A 443 -1.44 -0.83 27.77
N LEU A 444 -1.17 -2.12 27.53
CA LEU A 444 -2.17 -3.04 26.98
C LEU A 444 -3.34 -3.24 27.94
N LYS A 445 -3.07 -3.28 29.26
CA LYS A 445 -4.11 -3.33 30.28
C LYS A 445 -5.02 -2.10 30.22
N CYS A 446 -4.45 -0.92 30.10
CA CYS A 446 -5.20 0.33 30.00
C CYS A 446 -6.14 0.36 28.78
N LEU A 447 -5.62 -0.07 27.62
CA LEU A 447 -6.40 -0.17 26.38
C LEU A 447 -7.51 -1.22 26.48
N ASN A 448 -7.21 -2.39 27.06
CA ASN A 448 -8.18 -3.46 27.28
C ASN A 448 -9.32 -3.02 28.23
N ASP A 449 -8.97 -2.36 29.35
CA ASP A 449 -9.96 -1.84 30.30
C ASP A 449 -10.83 -0.73 29.69
N ALA A 450 -10.29 0.01 28.70
CA ALA A 450 -11.02 1.01 27.91
C ALA A 450 -11.85 0.40 26.77
N LYS A 451 -11.82 -0.92 26.59
CA LYS A 451 -12.51 -1.67 25.55
C LYS A 451 -12.10 -1.30 24.11
N ILE A 452 -10.86 -0.82 23.94
CA ILE A 452 -10.28 -0.58 22.62
C ILE A 452 -9.70 -1.91 22.12
N TYR A 453 -10.07 -2.30 20.91
CA TYR A 453 -9.48 -3.48 20.27
C TYR A 453 -8.02 -3.20 19.89
N VAL A 454 -7.15 -4.10 20.25
CA VAL A 454 -5.69 -3.97 20.04
C VAL A 454 -5.17 -5.17 19.30
N ASP A 455 -4.50 -4.97 18.19
CA ASP A 455 -3.67 -5.98 17.52
C ASP A 455 -2.21 -5.70 17.85
N ILE A 456 -1.52 -6.63 18.53
CA ILE A 456 -0.08 -6.53 18.75
C ILE A 456 0.68 -7.47 17.82
N THR A 457 1.75 -6.96 17.22
CA THR A 457 2.66 -7.78 16.42
C THR A 457 3.89 -8.18 17.23
N LEU A 458 4.28 -9.46 17.09
CA LEU A 458 5.53 -10.00 17.59
C LEU A 458 6.39 -10.44 16.40
N LEU A 459 7.69 -10.18 16.48
CA LEU A 459 8.68 -10.45 15.44
C LEU A 459 9.76 -11.38 15.99
N THR A 460 9.78 -12.62 15.54
CA THR A 460 10.75 -13.64 15.97
C THR A 460 11.99 -13.69 15.06
N GLY A 461 13.13 -14.12 15.61
CA GLY A 461 14.35 -14.38 14.83
C GLY A 461 15.20 -13.13 14.59
N PHE A 462 15.10 -12.11 15.44
CA PHE A 462 16.05 -11.00 15.39
C PHE A 462 17.44 -11.47 15.85
N PRO A 463 18.53 -11.13 15.14
CA PRO A 463 19.86 -11.69 15.38
C PRO A 463 20.47 -11.19 16.70
N VAL A 464 20.12 -11.85 17.77
CA VAL A 464 20.65 -11.59 19.12
C VAL A 464 20.48 -12.81 19.99
N LYS A 465 21.54 -13.23 20.68
CA LYS A 465 21.45 -14.29 21.69
C LYS A 465 20.63 -13.78 22.89
N SER A 466 19.47 -14.37 23.12
CA SER A 466 18.53 -13.96 24.18
C SER A 466 17.61 -15.09 24.59
N ASP A 467 17.00 -14.94 25.78
CA ASP A 467 15.93 -15.79 26.28
C ASP A 467 14.54 -15.26 25.85
N GLU A 468 14.46 -14.79 24.62
CA GLU A 468 13.29 -14.09 24.09
C GLU A 468 12.01 -14.90 24.23
N ILE A 469 12.07 -16.19 23.96
CA ILE A 469 10.88 -17.05 24.00
C ILE A 469 10.38 -17.20 25.43
N GLU A 470 11.26 -17.43 26.39
CA GLU A 470 10.90 -17.51 27.82
C GLU A 470 10.31 -16.19 28.32
N GLU A 471 10.90 -15.05 27.91
CA GLU A 471 10.40 -13.73 28.29
C GLU A 471 9.02 -13.45 27.66
N ASN A 472 8.84 -13.80 26.38
CA ASN A 472 7.56 -13.69 25.69
C ASN A 472 6.49 -14.61 26.33
N LEU A 473 6.80 -15.87 26.60
CA LEU A 473 5.89 -16.80 27.27
C LEU A 473 5.54 -16.35 28.70
N ARG A 474 6.52 -15.78 29.44
CA ARG A 474 6.29 -15.21 30.78
C ARG A 474 5.27 -14.07 30.73
N PHE A 475 5.38 -13.19 29.72
CA PHE A 475 4.39 -12.15 29.49
C PHE A 475 3.01 -12.74 29.18
N LEU A 476 2.94 -13.71 28.26
CA LEU A 476 1.68 -14.36 27.88
C LEU A 476 0.99 -15.04 29.06
N LYS A 477 1.75 -15.72 29.94
CA LYS A 477 1.23 -16.31 31.20
C LYS A 477 0.66 -15.22 32.12
N LYS A 478 1.34 -14.08 32.24
CA LYS A 478 0.85 -12.93 33.02
C LYS A 478 -0.42 -12.35 32.43
N TRP A 479 -0.48 -12.23 31.09
CA TRP A 479 -1.67 -11.75 30.38
C TRP A 479 -2.86 -12.69 30.57
N LYS A 480 -2.68 -14.01 30.46
CA LYS A 480 -3.69 -15.03 30.72
C LYS A 480 -4.36 -14.82 32.07
N ARG A 481 -3.57 -14.68 33.16
CA ARG A 481 -4.10 -14.43 34.49
C ARG A 481 -4.89 -13.12 34.61
N TYR A 482 -4.46 -12.08 33.90
CA TYR A 482 -5.15 -10.78 33.93
C TYR A 482 -6.53 -10.84 33.26
N ILE A 483 -6.69 -11.60 32.18
CA ILE A 483 -7.95 -11.71 31.42
C ILE A 483 -8.84 -12.87 31.86
N GLU A 484 -8.45 -13.65 32.87
CA GLU A 484 -9.14 -14.88 33.31
C GLU A 484 -10.63 -14.66 33.59
N ASN A 485 -10.98 -13.51 34.20
CA ASN A 485 -12.34 -13.12 34.52
C ASN A 485 -12.76 -11.81 33.83
N LYS A 486 -12.17 -11.51 32.65
CA LYS A 486 -12.41 -10.28 31.93
C LYS A 486 -12.60 -10.54 30.45
N LYS A 487 -13.38 -9.70 29.79
CA LYS A 487 -13.41 -9.68 28.33
C LYS A 487 -12.06 -9.20 27.78
N ASN A 488 -11.52 -9.95 26.82
CA ASN A 488 -10.27 -9.62 26.17
C ASN A 488 -10.51 -8.80 24.90
N TYR A 489 -9.78 -7.71 24.76
CA TYR A 489 -9.76 -6.85 23.58
C TYR A 489 -8.38 -6.81 22.91
N VAL A 490 -7.40 -7.58 23.40
CA VAL A 490 -6.03 -7.63 22.88
C VAL A 490 -5.80 -8.91 22.10
N PHE A 491 -5.45 -8.77 20.86
CA PHE A 491 -5.09 -9.87 19.97
C PHE A 491 -3.58 -9.90 19.76
N ILE A 492 -3.04 -11.10 19.58
CA ILE A 492 -1.61 -11.32 19.50
C ILE A 492 -1.26 -12.00 18.18
N ASN A 493 -0.59 -11.25 17.31
CA ASN A 493 -0.07 -11.72 16.06
C ASN A 493 1.41 -12.11 16.22
N ALA A 494 1.68 -13.40 16.42
CA ALA A 494 3.02 -13.95 16.63
C ALA A 494 3.59 -14.66 15.38
N TRP A 495 3.02 -14.42 14.19
CA TRP A 495 3.43 -15.09 12.95
C TRP A 495 4.67 -14.47 12.28
N GLY A 496 5.08 -13.27 12.71
CA GLY A 496 6.17 -12.54 12.08
C GLY A 496 7.53 -13.18 12.32
N LEU A 497 8.23 -13.55 11.24
CA LEU A 497 9.67 -13.78 11.25
C LEU A 497 10.38 -12.56 10.69
N LEU A 498 11.59 -12.29 11.22
CA LEU A 498 12.40 -11.19 10.68
C LEU A 498 12.65 -11.40 9.18
N ARG A 499 12.38 -10.36 8.41
CA ARG A 499 12.76 -10.25 7.00
C ARG A 499 13.82 -9.18 6.84
N LEU A 500 14.76 -9.40 5.94
CA LEU A 500 15.75 -8.39 5.60
C LEU A 500 15.18 -7.48 4.51
N GLU A 501 14.46 -6.44 4.94
CA GLU A 501 13.94 -5.44 4.02
C GLU A 501 15.09 -4.64 3.39
N PRO A 502 15.17 -4.52 2.05
CA PRO A 502 16.32 -3.94 1.35
C PRO A 502 16.70 -2.53 1.78
N GLN A 503 15.72 -1.74 2.21
CA GLN A 503 15.95 -0.37 2.69
C GLN A 503 16.16 -0.30 4.21
N SER A 504 16.09 -1.42 4.91
CA SER A 504 16.26 -1.45 6.36
C SER A 504 17.72 -1.26 6.76
N ARG A 505 17.92 -0.73 7.97
CA ARG A 505 19.28 -0.53 8.50
C ARG A 505 20.01 -1.83 8.75
N ILE A 506 19.28 -2.89 9.12
CA ILE A 506 19.86 -4.21 9.31
C ILE A 506 20.34 -4.80 7.98
N PHE A 507 19.63 -4.54 6.87
CA PHE A 507 20.08 -4.96 5.55
C PHE A 507 21.36 -4.25 5.12
N HIS A 508 21.49 -2.96 5.36
CA HIS A 508 22.70 -2.20 5.00
C HIS A 508 23.90 -2.49 5.90
N ASN A 509 23.69 -3.08 7.08
CA ASN A 509 24.73 -3.45 8.03
C ASN A 509 24.59 -4.90 8.51
N TYR A 510 24.23 -5.80 7.59
CA TYR A 510 23.93 -7.19 7.94
C TYR A 510 25.13 -7.90 8.62
N GLU A 511 26.36 -7.63 8.19
CA GLU A 511 27.58 -8.18 8.81
C GLU A 511 27.73 -7.75 10.26
N GLY A 512 27.42 -6.49 10.61
CA GLY A 512 27.44 -5.98 11.99
C GLY A 512 26.38 -6.63 12.91
N PHE A 513 25.44 -7.40 12.32
CA PHE A 513 24.49 -8.25 13.03
C PHE A 513 24.87 -9.73 12.99
N GLY A 514 26.04 -10.07 12.44
CA GLY A 514 26.46 -11.46 12.25
C GLY A 514 25.66 -12.20 11.19
N ILE A 515 24.91 -11.48 10.35
CA ILE A 515 24.13 -12.08 9.27
C ILE A 515 25.05 -12.41 8.12
N LYS A 516 24.92 -13.62 7.61
CA LYS A 516 25.55 -14.07 6.38
C LYS A 516 24.50 -14.20 5.30
N ILE A 517 24.68 -13.50 4.19
CA ILE A 517 23.77 -13.52 3.06
C ILE A 517 24.29 -14.49 2.02
N HIS A 518 23.44 -15.41 1.61
CA HIS A 518 23.69 -16.32 0.50
C HIS A 518 22.95 -15.81 -0.73
N ARG A 519 23.69 -15.69 -1.82
CA ARG A 519 23.15 -15.34 -3.14
C ARG A 519 22.99 -16.61 -3.94
N ASN A 520 21.77 -17.04 -4.10
CA ASN A 520 21.47 -18.24 -4.88
C ASN A 520 21.29 -17.83 -6.35
N PRO A 521 22.13 -18.36 -7.28
CA PRO A 521 21.96 -18.07 -8.68
C PRO A 521 20.67 -18.71 -9.19
N ILE A 522 19.74 -17.89 -9.62
CA ILE A 522 18.56 -18.36 -10.36
C ILE A 522 18.98 -18.42 -11.84
N ARG A 523 18.84 -19.58 -12.49
CA ARG A 523 19.07 -19.71 -13.92
C ARG A 523 17.92 -19.04 -14.67
N ILE A 524 18.25 -18.03 -15.47
CA ILE A 524 17.29 -17.36 -16.34
C ILE A 524 17.31 -18.05 -17.70
N PRO A 525 16.16 -18.40 -18.29
CA PRO A 525 16.10 -18.85 -19.67
C PRO A 525 16.74 -17.84 -20.61
N LYS A 526 17.39 -18.34 -21.67
CA LYS A 526 18.03 -17.48 -22.69
C LYS A 526 17.05 -16.47 -23.27
N GLU A 527 15.79 -16.85 -23.40
CA GLU A 527 14.68 -16.05 -23.91
C GLU A 527 14.38 -14.83 -23.01
N MET A 528 14.68 -14.94 -21.72
CA MET A 528 14.53 -13.86 -20.75
C MET A 528 15.84 -13.08 -20.53
N SER A 529 16.94 -13.45 -21.20
CA SER A 529 18.23 -12.76 -21.10
C SER A 529 18.17 -11.29 -21.55
N PHE A 530 17.15 -10.93 -22.34
CA PHE A 530 16.85 -9.56 -22.72
C PHE A 530 16.47 -8.66 -21.52
N LEU A 531 16.07 -9.26 -20.39
CA LEU A 531 15.80 -8.53 -19.15
C LEU A 531 17.07 -7.93 -18.55
N GLY A 532 18.27 -8.37 -19.01
CA GLY A 532 19.56 -7.80 -18.62
C GLY A 532 19.91 -7.91 -17.15
N LEU A 533 19.07 -8.60 -16.37
CA LEU A 533 19.23 -8.77 -14.95
C LEU A 533 19.96 -10.06 -14.65
N SER A 534 21.01 -9.93 -13.88
CA SER A 534 21.49 -11.03 -13.08
C SER A 534 20.48 -11.24 -11.94
N LEU A 535 19.48 -12.13 -12.11
CA LEU A 535 18.58 -12.56 -11.03
C LEU A 535 19.37 -13.14 -9.84
N SER A 536 20.64 -13.50 -10.03
CA SER A 536 21.56 -13.84 -8.94
C SER A 536 21.72 -12.74 -7.87
N LYS A 537 21.33 -11.49 -8.17
CA LYS A 537 21.28 -10.40 -7.17
C LYS A 537 19.99 -10.40 -6.35
N ILE A 538 19.05 -11.28 -6.62
CA ILE A 538 17.65 -11.14 -6.20
C ILE A 538 17.22 -12.19 -5.20
N SER A 539 17.75 -13.42 -5.28
CA SER A 539 17.45 -14.45 -4.28
C SER A 539 18.47 -14.41 -3.15
N LEU A 540 18.06 -13.82 -2.04
CA LEU A 540 18.89 -13.73 -0.84
C LEU A 540 18.30 -14.62 0.25
N THR A 541 18.97 -15.74 0.56
CA THR A 541 18.80 -16.42 1.84
C THR A 541 19.81 -15.88 2.84
N TRP A 542 19.50 -15.97 4.12
CA TRP A 542 20.39 -15.47 5.15
C TRP A 542 20.37 -16.34 6.40
N GLU A 543 21.49 -16.38 7.09
CA GLU A 543 21.67 -17.10 8.32
C GLU A 543 22.32 -16.21 9.39
N THR A 544 22.19 -16.61 10.66
CA THR A 544 22.84 -15.94 11.78
C THR A 544 23.64 -16.97 12.58
N PRO A 545 24.69 -16.56 13.31
CA PRO A 545 25.44 -17.47 14.19
C PRO A 545 24.66 -17.85 15.45
N TYR A 546 23.48 -17.27 15.68
CA TYR A 546 22.72 -17.43 16.92
C TYR A 546 21.66 -18.52 16.86
N GLU A 547 21.10 -18.74 15.67
CA GLU A 547 20.03 -19.70 15.45
C GLU A 547 19.86 -20.02 13.97
N THR A 548 19.51 -21.26 13.69
CA THR A 548 19.16 -21.75 12.36
C THR A 548 17.76 -21.27 11.97
N LEU A 549 17.40 -21.43 10.70
CA LEU A 549 16.04 -21.15 10.22
C LEU A 549 15.01 -22.04 10.91
N GLU A 550 15.34 -23.33 11.08
CA GLU A 550 14.50 -24.31 11.76
C GLU A 550 14.22 -23.89 13.21
N GLU A 551 15.25 -23.50 13.97
CA GLU A 551 15.09 -23.00 15.34
C GLU A 551 14.21 -21.75 15.41
N LYS A 552 14.28 -20.84 14.42
CA LYS A 552 13.39 -19.67 14.34
C LYS A 552 11.94 -20.08 14.15
N TYR A 553 11.68 -21.05 13.27
CA TYR A 553 10.33 -21.59 13.09
C TYR A 553 9.83 -22.27 14.37
N GLN A 554 10.63 -23.10 15.00
CA GLN A 554 10.26 -23.78 16.26
C GLN A 554 9.92 -22.78 17.37
N LYS A 555 10.71 -21.71 17.52
CA LYS A 555 10.44 -20.61 18.46
C LYS A 555 9.12 -19.92 18.19
N ARG A 556 8.89 -19.55 16.94
CA ARG A 556 7.62 -18.96 16.51
C ARG A 556 6.44 -19.89 16.80
N ASP A 557 6.56 -21.14 16.40
CA ASP A 557 5.50 -22.14 16.54
C ASP A 557 5.23 -22.48 18.02
N THR A 558 6.24 -22.43 18.88
CA THR A 558 6.08 -22.54 20.33
C THR A 558 5.17 -21.45 20.88
N MET A 559 5.38 -20.18 20.49
CA MET A 559 4.52 -19.07 20.90
C MET A 559 3.09 -19.22 20.34
N ILE A 560 2.98 -19.56 19.05
CA ILE A 560 1.70 -19.75 18.40
C ILE A 560 0.89 -20.86 19.07
N ASN A 561 1.54 -21.99 19.36
CA ASN A 561 0.90 -23.13 20.03
C ASN A 561 0.45 -22.77 21.44
N TYR A 562 1.27 -22.03 22.20
CA TYR A 562 0.85 -21.53 23.51
C TYR A 562 -0.38 -20.62 23.39
N ILE A 563 -0.38 -19.68 22.43
CA ILE A 563 -1.53 -18.79 22.23
C ILE A 563 -2.76 -19.59 21.81
N LYS A 564 -2.63 -20.57 20.91
CA LYS A 564 -3.74 -21.41 20.45
C LYS A 564 -4.37 -22.22 21.58
N ASN A 565 -3.56 -22.78 22.45
CA ASN A 565 -4.03 -23.71 23.48
C ASN A 565 -4.45 -22.99 24.75
N ASP A 566 -3.71 -21.96 25.16
CA ASP A 566 -3.86 -21.31 26.46
C ASP A 566 -4.53 -19.93 26.40
N LEU A 567 -4.52 -19.28 25.24
CA LEU A 567 -5.05 -17.94 25.01
C LEU A 567 -5.84 -17.85 23.68
N PRO A 568 -6.75 -18.80 23.39
CA PRO A 568 -7.46 -18.81 22.09
C PRO A 568 -8.22 -17.51 21.82
N GLN A 569 -8.69 -16.82 22.86
CA GLN A 569 -9.34 -15.51 22.76
C GLN A 569 -8.41 -14.36 22.34
N CYS A 570 -7.08 -14.58 22.37
CA CYS A 570 -6.09 -13.62 21.89
C CYS A 570 -5.64 -13.90 20.45
N LEU A 571 -6.18 -14.93 19.81
CA LEU A 571 -5.82 -15.26 18.43
C LEU A 571 -6.57 -14.41 17.44
N LEU A 572 -5.82 -13.65 16.70
CA LEU A 572 -6.23 -13.02 15.47
C LEU A 572 -5.99 -14.00 14.31
N HIS A 573 -6.91 -14.91 14.06
CA HIS A 573 -6.63 -15.94 13.05
C HIS A 573 -7.39 -15.74 11.74
N HIS A 574 -6.63 -15.65 10.66
CA HIS A 574 -7.11 -15.76 9.29
C HIS A 574 -7.82 -17.09 8.95
N ARG A 575 -7.78 -18.10 9.85
CA ARG A 575 -8.37 -19.43 9.65
C ARG A 575 -9.71 -19.66 10.35
N PHE A 576 -10.11 -18.82 11.30
CA PHE A 576 -11.43 -18.93 11.90
C PHE A 576 -12.45 -18.17 11.07
N GLY A 577 -13.50 -18.82 10.62
CA GLY A 577 -14.61 -18.14 10.01
C GLY A 577 -15.19 -17.06 10.94
N VAL A 578 -15.75 -16.01 10.38
CA VAL A 578 -16.35 -14.87 11.12
C VAL A 578 -17.24 -15.33 12.27
N LYS A 579 -18.00 -16.41 12.10
CA LYS A 579 -18.86 -16.99 13.13
C LYS A 579 -18.05 -17.44 14.36
N ARG A 580 -16.97 -18.21 14.16
CA ARG A 580 -16.15 -18.72 15.26
C ARG A 580 -15.35 -17.64 15.96
N PHE A 581 -14.95 -16.60 15.22
CA PHE A 581 -14.33 -15.42 15.81
C PHE A 581 -15.30 -14.66 16.72
N ARG A 582 -16.53 -14.42 16.26
CA ARG A 582 -17.59 -13.80 17.08
C ARG A 582 -17.88 -14.59 18.35
N GLU A 583 -17.98 -15.91 18.26
CA GLU A 583 -18.14 -16.81 19.40
C GLU A 583 -16.99 -16.69 20.40
N VAL A 584 -15.72 -16.64 19.91
CA VAL A 584 -14.52 -16.53 20.77
C VAL A 584 -14.43 -15.19 21.48
N VAL A 585 -14.83 -14.09 20.83
CA VAL A 585 -14.77 -12.73 21.42
C VAL A 585 -16.08 -12.33 22.10
N GLY A 586 -17.11 -13.22 22.09
CA GLY A 586 -18.40 -12.93 22.72
C GLY A 586 -19.16 -11.78 22.03
N MET A 587 -19.03 -11.64 20.72
CA MET A 587 -19.85 -10.75 19.89
C MET A 587 -20.99 -11.58 19.28
N GLU A 588 -22.23 -11.25 19.62
CA GLU A 588 -23.44 -11.83 19.01
C GLU A 588 -23.65 -11.36 17.56
#